data_257cae0804868a2870533a914a141b34
#
_entry.id   257cae0804868a2870533a914a141b34
#
_cell.length_a   1.000
_cell.length_b   1.000
_cell.length_c   1.000
_cell.angle_alpha   90.00
_cell.angle_beta   90.00
_cell.angle_gamma   90.00
#
_symmetry.space_group_name_H-M   'P 1'
#
loop_
_entity.id
_entity.type
_entity.pdbx_description
1 polymer ?
#
loop_
_entity_poly.entity_id
_entity_poly.type
_entity_poly.pdbx_seq_one_letter_code
_entity_poly.pdbx_strand_id
1 'polypeptide(L)'
;AKAIKGKQIASGVEFYIAAASNEVQAESESRGDWQTLVDAGATPLPPGCGPCIGLGIGLLGPGEVGISATNRNFKGRMGDPTAEAYLASPSVVAASAIAGKIASPFEFNYQSPSGNITVNNITESGKSNISQLEGFPEYLEGTIIFCHQDNLNTDGIFPGKYTYIDDFTPEQQAEVVMENYDPEFTNLVSKGDML
;
A
#
# COMPACT_ATOMS: atom_id res chain seq x y z
N ALA A 1 -1.27 16.91 -5.37
CA ALA A 1 -1.76 17.94 -6.28
C ALA A 1 -1.12 19.31 -6.00
N LYS A 2 -1.24 19.91 -4.80
CA LYS A 2 -0.76 21.29 -4.51
C LYS A 2 0.71 21.53 -4.88
N ALA A 3 1.61 20.57 -4.59
CA ALA A 3 3.04 20.70 -4.87
C ALA A 3 3.38 20.71 -6.37
N ILE A 4 2.54 20.10 -7.20
CA ILE A 4 2.78 19.88 -8.62
C ILE A 4 1.96 20.83 -9.53
N LYS A 5 1.00 21.53 -8.96
CA LYS A 5 0.07 22.40 -9.71
C LYS A 5 0.81 23.43 -10.56
N GLY A 6 0.50 23.44 -11.86
CA GLY A 6 1.12 24.35 -12.83
C GLY A 6 2.57 24.01 -13.21
N LYS A 7 3.05 22.82 -12.85
CA LYS A 7 4.37 22.31 -13.21
C LYS A 7 4.24 21.08 -14.09
N GLN A 8 5.32 20.69 -14.73
CA GLN A 8 5.40 19.49 -15.58
C GLN A 8 6.38 18.49 -14.96
N ILE A 9 6.11 17.21 -15.14
CA ILE A 9 7.04 16.13 -14.82
C ILE A 9 8.30 16.29 -15.65
N ALA A 10 9.45 16.08 -15.04
CA ALA A 10 10.74 16.19 -15.72
C ALA A 10 10.84 15.19 -16.89
N SER A 11 11.52 15.60 -17.96
CA SER A 11 11.77 14.71 -19.09
C SER A 11 12.53 13.47 -18.65
N GLY A 12 12.07 12.29 -19.12
CA GLY A 12 12.66 11.00 -18.77
C GLY A 12 12.19 10.41 -17.44
N VAL A 13 11.24 11.06 -16.77
CA VAL A 13 10.58 10.51 -15.58
C VAL A 13 9.21 9.93 -15.97
N GLU A 14 8.98 8.70 -15.62
CA GLU A 14 7.65 8.08 -15.65
C GLU A 14 6.99 8.27 -14.28
N PHE A 15 5.82 8.92 -14.27
CA PHE A 15 5.09 9.20 -13.04
C PHE A 15 3.71 8.57 -13.08
N TYR A 16 3.50 7.58 -12.23
CA TYR A 16 2.24 6.84 -12.15
C TYR A 16 1.43 7.24 -10.93
N ILE A 17 0.10 7.29 -11.08
CA ILE A 17 -0.83 7.55 -9.98
C ILE A 17 -1.90 6.47 -9.92
N ALA A 18 -2.16 5.96 -8.74
CA ALA A 18 -3.26 5.05 -8.44
C ALA A 18 -3.96 5.49 -7.16
N ALA A 19 -5.27 5.50 -7.17
CA ALA A 19 -6.06 5.68 -5.94
C ALA A 19 -6.19 4.35 -5.18
N ALA A 20 -6.41 4.41 -3.88
CA ALA A 20 -6.61 3.22 -3.07
C ALA A 20 -7.93 2.49 -3.39
N SER A 21 -8.96 3.24 -3.80
CA SER A 21 -10.26 2.71 -4.23
C SER A 21 -10.93 3.62 -5.26
N ASN A 22 -12.04 3.16 -5.86
CA ASN A 22 -12.85 3.95 -6.77
C ASN A 22 -13.44 5.20 -6.10
N GLU A 23 -13.83 5.10 -4.83
CA GLU A 23 -14.39 6.20 -4.06
C GLU A 23 -13.34 7.29 -3.82
N VAL A 24 -12.11 6.90 -3.47
CA VAL A 24 -10.99 7.82 -3.28
C VAL A 24 -10.63 8.52 -4.60
N GLN A 25 -10.66 7.80 -5.72
CA GLN A 25 -10.46 8.40 -7.02
C GLN A 25 -11.53 9.43 -7.34
N ALA A 26 -12.81 9.07 -7.22
CA ALA A 26 -13.95 9.95 -7.49
C ALA A 26 -13.90 11.22 -6.62
N GLU A 27 -13.54 11.10 -5.34
CA GLU A 27 -13.34 12.25 -4.48
C GLU A 27 -12.19 13.14 -4.96
N SER A 28 -11.06 12.56 -5.34
CA SER A 28 -9.92 13.29 -5.89
C SER A 28 -10.25 14.03 -7.20
N GLU A 29 -11.03 13.39 -8.06
CA GLU A 29 -11.54 13.97 -9.30
C GLU A 29 -12.49 15.16 -9.01
N SER A 30 -13.42 15.00 -8.08
CA SER A 30 -14.37 16.05 -7.70
C SER A 30 -13.69 17.30 -7.13
N ARG A 31 -12.53 17.15 -6.49
CA ARG A 31 -11.71 18.25 -5.99
C ARG A 31 -10.76 18.85 -7.02
N GLY A 32 -10.65 18.24 -8.21
CA GLY A 32 -9.69 18.61 -9.25
C GLY A 32 -8.24 18.23 -8.94
N ASP A 33 -7.99 17.50 -7.87
CA ASP A 33 -6.65 17.03 -7.49
C ASP A 33 -6.11 16.00 -8.49
N TRP A 34 -6.97 15.08 -8.93
CA TRP A 34 -6.63 14.06 -9.92
C TRP A 34 -6.24 14.69 -11.26
N GLN A 35 -7.07 15.61 -11.76
CA GLN A 35 -6.79 16.31 -13.01
C GLN A 35 -5.49 17.11 -12.94
N THR A 36 -5.21 17.74 -11.81
CA THR A 36 -3.93 18.47 -11.60
C THR A 36 -2.71 17.58 -11.78
N LEU A 37 -2.78 16.31 -11.34
CA LEU A 37 -1.70 15.35 -11.51
C LEU A 37 -1.58 14.88 -12.96
N VAL A 38 -2.70 14.61 -13.62
CA VAL A 38 -2.74 14.21 -15.03
C VAL A 38 -2.22 15.33 -15.92
N ASP A 39 -2.62 16.58 -15.69
CA ASP A 39 -2.16 17.75 -16.43
C ASP A 39 -0.65 17.98 -16.29
N ALA A 40 -0.07 17.56 -15.16
CA ALA A 40 1.38 17.60 -14.94
C ALA A 40 2.14 16.50 -15.70
N GLY A 41 1.45 15.52 -16.27
CA GLY A 41 2.04 14.40 -17.01
C GLY A 41 2.00 13.06 -16.28
N ALA A 42 1.19 12.92 -15.21
CA ALA A 42 1.02 11.65 -14.55
C ALA A 42 0.19 10.67 -15.39
N THR A 43 0.59 9.40 -15.40
CA THR A 43 -0.16 8.30 -16.02
C THR A 43 -1.09 7.67 -15.00
N PRO A 44 -2.42 7.75 -15.18
CA PRO A 44 -3.38 7.09 -14.31
C PRO A 44 -3.30 5.57 -14.41
N LEU A 45 -3.36 4.91 -13.28
CA LEU A 45 -3.53 3.47 -13.18
C LEU A 45 -4.89 3.14 -12.54
N PRO A 46 -5.43 1.94 -12.76
CA PRO A 46 -6.62 1.48 -12.08
C PRO A 46 -6.46 1.58 -10.55
N PRO A 47 -7.53 1.93 -9.81
CA PRO A 47 -7.50 1.93 -8.35
C PRO A 47 -7.09 0.57 -7.78
N GLY A 48 -6.27 0.58 -6.74
CA GLY A 48 -5.80 -0.62 -6.07
C GLY A 48 -4.29 -0.68 -5.87
N CYS A 49 -3.79 -1.88 -5.66
CA CYS A 49 -2.37 -2.07 -5.29
C CYS A 49 -1.40 -1.95 -6.47
N GLY A 50 -1.70 -2.53 -7.63
CA GLY A 50 -0.87 -2.43 -8.84
C GLY A 50 0.64 -2.59 -8.61
N PRO A 51 1.46 -1.63 -9.06
CA PRO A 51 2.92 -1.70 -8.91
C PRO A 51 3.41 -1.71 -7.46
N CYS A 52 2.57 -1.30 -6.49
CA CYS A 52 2.90 -1.40 -5.06
C CYS A 52 3.16 -2.84 -4.60
N ILE A 53 2.58 -3.82 -5.25
CA ILE A 53 2.77 -5.25 -4.98
C ILE A 53 3.42 -6.00 -6.15
N GLY A 54 4.05 -5.29 -7.07
CA GLY A 54 4.75 -5.90 -8.20
C GLY A 54 3.85 -6.37 -9.33
N LEU A 55 2.67 -5.77 -9.49
CA LEU A 55 1.71 -6.14 -10.53
C LEU A 55 1.42 -4.99 -11.49
N GLY A 56 1.21 -5.35 -12.77
CA GLY A 56 0.74 -4.44 -13.79
C GLY A 56 1.81 -3.53 -14.39
N ILE A 57 1.41 -2.30 -14.70
CA ILE A 57 2.24 -1.27 -15.34
C ILE A 57 3.00 -0.46 -14.28
N GLY A 58 4.17 0.04 -14.61
CA GLY A 58 4.99 0.88 -13.73
C GLY A 58 5.92 0.08 -12.82
N LEU A 59 6.22 -1.16 -13.19
CA LEU A 59 7.26 -1.95 -12.55
C LEU A 59 8.64 -1.47 -12.96
N LEU A 60 9.57 -1.47 -12.01
CA LEU A 60 10.95 -1.09 -12.25
C LEU A 60 11.70 -2.20 -12.99
N GLY A 61 12.40 -1.83 -14.06
CA GLY A 61 13.33 -2.69 -14.76
C GLY A 61 14.70 -2.81 -14.08
N PRO A 62 15.61 -3.66 -14.63
CA PRO A 62 16.94 -3.84 -14.06
C PRO A 62 17.72 -2.53 -13.93
N GLY A 63 18.21 -2.22 -12.72
CA GLY A 63 19.00 -1.04 -12.43
C GLY A 63 18.25 0.29 -12.47
N GLU A 64 16.94 0.28 -12.64
CA GLU A 64 16.13 1.50 -12.56
C GLU A 64 15.99 2.01 -11.14
N VAL A 65 15.73 3.31 -11.02
CA VAL A 65 15.54 4.00 -9.75
C VAL A 65 14.09 4.48 -9.65
N GLY A 66 13.39 4.06 -8.61
CA GLY A 66 12.01 4.46 -8.35
C GLY A 66 11.84 5.06 -6.96
N ILE A 67 10.90 6.02 -6.84
CA ILE A 67 10.46 6.58 -5.56
C ILE A 67 8.95 6.55 -5.48
N SER A 68 8.40 6.05 -4.38
CA SER A 68 6.97 5.88 -4.23
C SER A 68 6.45 6.30 -2.86
N ALA A 69 5.16 6.63 -2.81
CA ALA A 69 4.44 6.90 -1.56
C ALA A 69 3.58 5.69 -1.14
N THR A 70 4.04 4.49 -1.42
CA THR A 70 3.39 3.24 -1.02
C THR A 70 3.70 2.88 0.43
N ASN A 71 3.02 1.88 0.99
CA ASN A 71 3.15 1.55 2.41
C ASN A 71 4.38 0.69 2.74
N ARG A 72 4.92 -0.02 1.76
CA ARG A 72 5.97 -1.02 1.97
C ARG A 72 6.95 -1.06 0.82
N ASN A 73 8.18 -1.38 1.17
CA ASN A 73 9.21 -1.67 0.19
C ASN A 73 10.13 -2.79 0.71
N PHE A 74 10.52 -3.67 -0.18
CA PHE A 74 11.63 -4.61 -0.01
C PHE A 74 12.21 -4.91 -1.39
N LYS A 75 13.40 -5.48 -1.42
CA LYS A 75 14.12 -5.77 -2.66
C LYS A 75 13.27 -6.62 -3.63
N GLY A 76 13.06 -6.12 -4.83
CA GLY A 76 12.25 -6.77 -5.85
C GLY A 76 10.74 -6.58 -5.75
N ARG A 77 10.23 -5.87 -4.69
CA ARG A 77 8.77 -5.69 -4.54
C ARG A 77 8.12 -4.94 -5.69
N MET A 78 8.80 -3.94 -6.23
CA MET A 78 8.25 -3.06 -7.27
C MET A 78 8.80 -3.38 -8.66
N GLY A 79 9.31 -4.59 -8.89
CA GLY A 79 9.87 -5.01 -10.16
C GLY A 79 11.18 -5.78 -10.00
N ASP A 80 12.18 -5.46 -10.81
CA ASP A 80 13.44 -6.19 -10.81
C ASP A 80 14.19 -6.08 -9.47
N PRO A 81 14.79 -7.18 -8.95
CA PRO A 81 15.56 -7.17 -7.71
C PRO A 81 16.82 -6.29 -7.72
N THR A 82 17.31 -5.90 -8.91
CA THR A 82 18.45 -4.97 -9.06
C THR A 82 18.04 -3.51 -9.10
N ALA A 83 16.74 -3.23 -9.18
CA ALA A 83 16.22 -1.86 -9.12
C ALA A 83 16.39 -1.26 -7.73
N GLU A 84 16.56 0.05 -7.68
CA GLU A 84 16.63 0.82 -6.45
C GLU A 84 15.28 1.49 -6.18
N ALA A 85 14.50 0.93 -5.25
CA ALA A 85 13.17 1.44 -4.90
C ALA A 85 13.20 2.15 -3.53
N TYR A 86 12.74 3.39 -3.50
CA TYR A 86 12.71 4.24 -2.30
C TYR A 86 11.27 4.55 -1.87
N LEU A 87 11.03 4.60 -0.55
CA LEU A 87 9.79 5.11 0.03
C LEU A 87 9.95 6.56 0.47
N ALA A 88 8.93 7.37 0.17
CA ALA A 88 8.90 8.76 0.60
C ALA A 88 7.47 9.25 0.80
N SER A 89 7.32 10.43 1.41
CA SER A 89 6.01 11.08 1.49
C SER A 89 5.50 11.48 0.10
N PRO A 90 4.18 11.59 -0.11
CA PRO A 90 3.61 12.04 -1.38
C PRO A 90 4.17 13.38 -1.87
N SER A 91 4.53 14.29 -0.96
CA SER A 91 5.13 15.59 -1.31
C SER A 91 6.56 15.45 -1.84
N VAL A 92 7.36 14.55 -1.27
CA VAL A 92 8.72 14.23 -1.77
C VAL A 92 8.64 13.54 -3.13
N VAL A 93 7.72 12.59 -3.31
CA VAL A 93 7.51 11.92 -4.61
C VAL A 93 7.14 12.95 -5.69
N ALA A 94 6.19 13.85 -5.41
CA ALA A 94 5.80 14.90 -6.35
C ALA A 94 6.94 15.87 -6.67
N ALA A 95 7.73 16.28 -5.69
CA ALA A 95 8.90 17.13 -5.89
C ALA A 95 9.97 16.43 -6.75
N SER A 96 10.21 15.16 -6.47
CA SER A 96 11.17 14.34 -7.22
C SER A 96 10.75 14.14 -8.67
N ALA A 97 9.47 13.93 -8.92
CA ALA A 97 8.93 13.81 -10.28
C ALA A 97 9.14 15.09 -11.11
N ILE A 98 8.99 16.27 -10.48
CA ILE A 98 9.26 17.56 -11.14
C ILE A 98 10.76 17.77 -11.35
N ALA A 99 11.60 17.39 -10.38
CA ALA A 99 13.03 17.62 -10.41
C ALA A 99 13.81 16.63 -11.29
N GLY A 100 13.24 15.46 -11.60
CA GLY A 100 13.94 14.36 -12.27
C GLY A 100 15.00 13.68 -11.41
N LYS A 101 14.97 13.89 -10.10
CA LYS A 101 15.86 13.30 -9.08
C LYS A 101 15.17 13.35 -7.73
N ILE A 102 15.65 12.61 -6.76
CA ILE A 102 15.14 12.70 -5.39
C ILE A 102 15.35 14.14 -4.88
N ALA A 103 14.26 14.82 -4.56
CA ALA A 103 14.25 16.22 -4.19
C ALA A 103 13.33 16.52 -2.99
N SER A 104 13.70 17.55 -2.24
CA SER A 104 12.90 18.07 -1.15
C SER A 104 11.72 18.89 -1.67
N PRO A 105 10.50 18.75 -1.13
CA PRO A 105 9.35 19.59 -1.50
C PRO A 105 9.58 21.08 -1.17
N PHE A 106 10.49 21.41 -0.25
CA PHE A 106 10.83 22.79 0.11
C PHE A 106 11.57 23.53 -1.00
N GLU A 107 12.26 22.83 -1.89
CA GLU A 107 12.90 23.42 -3.07
C GLU A 107 11.88 24.05 -4.04
N PHE A 108 10.60 23.70 -3.92
CA PHE A 108 9.51 24.16 -4.76
C PHE A 108 8.51 25.07 -4.02
N ASN A 109 8.92 25.74 -2.95
CA ASN A 109 8.08 26.59 -2.10
C ASN A 109 6.83 25.88 -1.53
N TYR A 110 6.94 24.57 -1.29
CA TYR A 110 5.88 23.81 -0.65
C TYR A 110 5.88 24.14 0.85
N GLN A 111 4.76 24.67 1.31
CA GLN A 111 4.49 24.82 2.76
C GLN A 111 3.67 23.62 3.23
N SER A 112 4.12 22.98 4.29
CA SER A 112 3.32 21.96 4.95
C SER A 112 1.98 22.56 5.39
N PRO A 113 0.86 21.84 5.19
CA PRO A 113 -0.42 22.31 5.70
C PRO A 113 -0.29 22.54 7.22
N SER A 114 -0.49 23.78 7.64
CA SER A 114 -0.68 24.09 9.06
C SER A 114 -2.18 24.02 9.33
N GLY A 115 -2.59 23.06 10.11
CA GLY A 115 -3.99 22.91 10.52
C GLY A 115 -4.08 22.21 11.86
N ASN A 116 -5.05 22.59 12.64
CA ASN A 116 -5.40 21.85 13.85
C ASN A 116 -6.04 20.53 13.43
N ILE A 117 -5.48 19.41 13.87
CA ILE A 117 -6.13 18.11 13.72
C ILE A 117 -7.31 18.10 14.70
N THR A 118 -8.52 18.18 14.17
CA THR A 118 -9.73 17.94 14.96
C THR A 118 -10.00 16.43 14.92
N VAL A 119 -9.77 15.77 16.03
CA VAL A 119 -10.19 14.38 16.20
C VAL A 119 -11.70 14.45 16.51
N ASN A 120 -12.52 14.18 15.51
CA ASN A 120 -13.93 13.91 15.74
C ASN A 120 -14.02 12.52 16.37
N ASN A 121 -14.30 12.46 17.66
CA ASN A 121 -14.71 11.20 18.27
C ASN A 121 -15.98 10.76 17.55
N ILE A 122 -15.88 9.68 16.77
CA ILE A 122 -17.04 8.99 16.23
C ILE A 122 -17.73 8.42 17.47
N THR A 123 -18.74 9.11 17.97
CA THR A 123 -19.71 8.52 18.88
C THR A 123 -20.31 7.34 18.12
N GLU A 124 -20.20 6.14 18.66
CA GLU A 124 -20.81 4.94 18.10
C GLU A 124 -22.29 5.22 17.79
N SER A 125 -22.55 5.60 16.57
CA SER A 125 -23.89 5.77 16.09
C SER A 125 -24.43 4.40 15.68
N GLY A 126 -25.20 3.83 16.59
CA GLY A 126 -26.15 2.77 16.25
C GLY A 126 -25.52 1.42 15.88
N LYS A 127 -26.01 0.37 16.49
CA LYS A 127 -25.78 -1.00 16.05
C LYS A 127 -26.04 -1.06 14.56
N SER A 128 -25.00 -1.17 13.74
CA SER A 128 -25.18 -1.55 12.34
C SER A 128 -25.87 -2.90 12.32
N ASN A 129 -27.05 -2.98 11.71
CA ASN A 129 -27.65 -4.25 11.38
C ASN A 129 -26.76 -4.88 10.31
N ILE A 130 -25.71 -5.57 10.74
CA ILE A 130 -24.89 -6.38 9.86
C ILE A 130 -25.78 -7.56 9.49
N SER A 131 -26.29 -7.58 8.27
CA SER A 131 -26.94 -8.77 7.75
C SER A 131 -25.89 -9.85 7.58
N GLN A 132 -26.05 -10.95 8.25
CA GLN A 132 -25.18 -12.11 8.10
C GLN A 132 -25.20 -12.59 6.65
N LEU A 133 -24.03 -12.83 6.09
CA LEU A 133 -23.93 -13.39 4.75
C LEU A 133 -24.44 -14.84 4.75
N GLU A 134 -25.20 -15.20 3.73
CA GLU A 134 -25.71 -16.56 3.57
C GLU A 134 -24.55 -17.57 3.58
N GLY A 135 -24.65 -18.61 4.43
CA GLY A 135 -23.62 -19.61 4.60
C GLY A 135 -22.50 -19.26 5.62
N PHE A 136 -22.54 -18.05 6.19
CA PHE A 136 -21.61 -17.71 7.26
C PHE A 136 -22.11 -18.21 8.62
N PRO A 137 -21.28 -18.86 9.46
CA PRO A 137 -21.74 -19.38 10.74
C PRO A 137 -22.12 -18.25 11.70
N GLU A 138 -23.16 -18.45 12.52
CA GLU A 138 -23.58 -17.47 13.53
C GLU A 138 -22.54 -17.30 14.64
N TYR A 139 -21.78 -18.34 14.93
CA TYR A 139 -20.69 -18.34 15.90
C TYR A 139 -19.57 -19.29 15.45
N LEU A 140 -18.37 -19.00 15.90
CA LEU A 140 -17.20 -19.83 15.73
C LEU A 140 -16.80 -20.37 17.11
N GLU A 141 -16.39 -21.64 17.17
CA GLU A 141 -15.90 -22.30 18.39
C GLU A 141 -14.56 -22.96 18.09
N GLY A 142 -13.56 -22.70 18.94
CA GLY A 142 -12.22 -23.25 18.80
C GLY A 142 -11.29 -22.76 19.91
N THR A 143 -10.09 -23.30 19.96
CA THR A 143 -9.04 -22.82 20.84
C THR A 143 -8.52 -21.47 20.36
N ILE A 144 -8.39 -20.50 21.25
CA ILE A 144 -7.82 -19.20 20.91
C ILE A 144 -6.30 -19.29 20.98
N ILE A 145 -5.64 -18.96 19.87
CA ILE A 145 -4.18 -18.79 19.82
C ILE A 145 -3.90 -17.29 19.96
N PHE A 146 -3.30 -16.91 21.08
CA PHE A 146 -3.04 -15.50 21.38
C PHE A 146 -1.74 -15.02 20.75
N CYS A 147 -1.85 -14.12 19.78
CA CYS A 147 -0.71 -13.40 19.21
C CYS A 147 -0.37 -12.21 20.12
N HIS A 148 0.74 -12.28 20.84
CA HIS A 148 1.12 -11.31 21.89
C HIS A 148 1.90 -10.10 21.38
N GLN A 149 2.19 -10.05 20.07
CA GLN A 149 2.97 -8.96 19.48
C GLN A 149 2.06 -7.90 18.86
N ASP A 150 2.20 -6.68 19.33
CA ASP A 150 1.53 -5.52 18.74
C ASP A 150 2.13 -5.14 17.38
N ASN A 151 1.31 -4.50 16.54
CA ASN A 151 1.72 -3.97 15.24
C ASN A 151 2.30 -5.02 14.28
N LEU A 152 1.79 -6.23 14.33
CA LEU A 152 2.13 -7.27 13.38
C LEU A 152 1.75 -6.83 11.98
N ASN A 153 2.72 -6.73 11.09
CA ASN A 153 2.48 -6.36 9.69
C ASN A 153 2.13 -7.61 8.86
N THR A 154 1.69 -7.39 7.61
CA THR A 154 1.32 -8.50 6.72
C THR A 154 2.44 -9.50 6.46
N ASP A 155 3.71 -9.08 6.55
CA ASP A 155 4.88 -9.93 6.40
C ASP A 155 5.13 -10.82 7.62
N GLY A 156 4.68 -10.36 8.79
CA GLY A 156 4.63 -11.17 10.01
C GLY A 156 3.53 -12.22 9.95
N ILE A 157 2.44 -11.98 9.20
CA ILE A 157 1.35 -12.93 9.02
C ILE A 157 1.66 -13.92 7.89
N PHE A 158 2.04 -13.42 6.72
CA PHE A 158 2.45 -14.24 5.58
C PHE A 158 3.71 -13.62 4.94
N PRO A 159 4.85 -14.33 4.94
CA PRO A 159 6.11 -13.78 4.46
C PRO A 159 6.07 -13.42 2.98
N GLY A 160 6.47 -12.19 2.66
CA GLY A 160 6.43 -11.64 1.31
C GLY A 160 7.25 -12.44 0.29
N LYS A 161 8.29 -13.15 0.74
CA LYS A 161 9.12 -14.01 -0.13
C LYS A 161 8.34 -15.14 -0.83
N TYR A 162 7.18 -15.52 -0.29
CA TYR A 162 6.32 -16.56 -0.85
C TYR A 162 5.17 -16.02 -1.70
N THR A 163 4.93 -14.71 -1.71
CA THR A 163 3.75 -14.08 -2.35
C THR A 163 3.70 -14.31 -3.87
N TYR A 164 4.84 -14.50 -4.52
CA TYR A 164 4.95 -14.61 -5.98
C TYR A 164 5.38 -16.02 -6.45
N ILE A 165 5.10 -17.03 -5.64
CA ILE A 165 5.32 -18.43 -6.02
C ILE A 165 4.00 -18.96 -6.59
N ASP A 166 3.92 -19.10 -7.91
CA ASP A 166 2.68 -19.46 -8.63
C ASP A 166 2.11 -20.82 -8.23
N ASP A 167 2.97 -21.81 -7.98
CA ASP A 167 2.58 -23.19 -7.66
C ASP A 167 2.56 -23.49 -6.14
N PHE A 168 2.46 -22.46 -5.31
CA PHE A 168 2.49 -22.62 -3.86
C PHE A 168 1.13 -23.09 -3.35
N THR A 169 1.06 -24.38 -2.98
CA THR A 169 -0.22 -25.01 -2.59
C THR A 169 -0.73 -24.50 -1.23
N PRO A 170 -2.03 -24.62 -0.92
CA PRO A 170 -2.57 -24.25 0.38
C PRO A 170 -1.86 -24.95 1.57
N GLU A 171 -1.43 -26.20 1.40
CA GLU A 171 -0.68 -26.94 2.41
C GLU A 171 0.70 -26.31 2.65
N GLN A 172 1.41 -25.96 1.58
CA GLN A 172 2.69 -25.26 1.69
C GLN A 172 2.54 -23.87 2.29
N GLN A 173 1.45 -23.17 1.96
CA GLN A 173 1.14 -21.87 2.56
C GLN A 173 0.91 -22.00 4.07
N ALA A 174 0.22 -23.06 4.50
CA ALA A 174 -0.01 -23.32 5.91
C ALA A 174 1.27 -23.61 6.70
N GLU A 175 2.30 -24.18 6.06
CA GLU A 175 3.59 -24.46 6.70
C GLU A 175 4.44 -23.21 6.98
N VAL A 176 4.16 -22.09 6.30
CA VAL A 176 4.96 -20.86 6.40
C VAL A 176 4.21 -19.67 6.98
N VAL A 177 2.90 -19.83 7.24
CA VAL A 177 2.12 -18.77 7.87
C VAL A 177 2.71 -18.42 9.23
N MET A 178 2.82 -17.13 9.54
CA MET A 178 3.36 -16.59 10.78
C MET A 178 4.85 -16.92 11.07
N GLU A 179 5.61 -17.50 10.13
CA GLU A 179 7.01 -17.88 10.38
C GLU A 179 7.92 -16.67 10.73
N ASN A 180 7.61 -15.47 10.23
CA ASN A 180 8.36 -14.26 10.58
C ASN A 180 7.97 -13.70 11.96
N TYR A 181 6.83 -14.11 12.49
CA TYR A 181 6.40 -13.81 13.85
C TYR A 181 6.98 -14.81 14.84
N ASP A 182 6.76 -16.10 14.59
CA ASP A 182 7.25 -17.23 15.38
C ASP A 182 7.51 -18.43 14.46
N PRO A 183 8.78 -18.83 14.28
CA PRO A 183 9.12 -19.98 13.45
C PRO A 183 8.49 -21.30 13.89
N GLU A 184 8.08 -21.40 15.16
CA GLU A 184 7.43 -22.59 15.73
C GLU A 184 5.90 -22.50 15.66
N PHE A 185 5.34 -21.42 15.08
CA PHE A 185 3.90 -21.18 15.09
C PHE A 185 3.10 -22.35 14.51
N THR A 186 3.53 -22.94 13.43
CA THR A 186 2.84 -24.06 12.76
C THR A 186 2.81 -25.32 13.61
N ASN A 187 3.72 -25.47 14.57
CA ASN A 187 3.73 -26.57 15.55
C ASN A 187 2.75 -26.35 16.72
N LEU A 188 2.31 -25.10 16.90
CA LEU A 188 1.42 -24.72 18.01
C LEU A 188 -0.06 -24.74 17.62
N VAL A 189 -0.36 -24.66 16.32
CA VAL A 189 -1.73 -24.51 15.81
C VAL A 189 -2.28 -25.81 15.26
N SER A 190 -3.58 -25.96 15.38
CA SER A 190 -4.33 -27.11 14.89
C SER A 190 -5.57 -26.66 14.11
N LYS A 191 -6.09 -27.55 13.28
CA LYS A 191 -7.32 -27.26 12.53
C LYS A 191 -8.48 -26.96 13.50
N GLY A 192 -9.08 -25.79 13.33
CA GLY A 192 -10.18 -25.30 14.16
C GLY A 192 -9.76 -24.32 15.25
N ASP A 193 -8.46 -24.06 15.40
CA ASP A 193 -7.99 -22.98 16.25
C ASP A 193 -8.29 -21.61 15.63
N MET A 194 -8.39 -20.59 16.46
CA MET A 194 -8.67 -19.21 16.10
C MET A 194 -7.51 -18.31 16.55
N LEU A 195 -7.07 -17.43 15.67
CA LEU A 195 -6.04 -16.42 15.91
C LEU A 195 -6.67 -15.03 16.06
#